data_2b81f2193cfa92d957eba0c64b5b2a9a
#
_entry.id   2b81f2193cfa92d957eba0c64b5b2a9a
#
_cell.length_a   1.000
_cell.length_b   1.000
_cell.length_c   1.000
_cell.angle_alpha   90.00
_cell.angle_beta   90.00
_cell.angle_gamma   90.00
#
_symmetry.space_group_name_H-M   'P 1'
#
loop_
_entity.id
_entity.type
_entity.pdbx_description
1 polymer ?
#
loop_
_entity_poly.entity_id
_entity_poly.type
_entity_poly.pdbx_seq_one_letter_code
_entity_poly.pdbx_strand_id
1 'polypeptide(L)'
;MVADAGYESLENYLYLERNGQMCFIKPANYEQKRTRKFQKQVGRIENMKYEPEEDSFTCAQGRKLYLRRETTEVQDGQLVSTALYRCEDCSGCPCRAQCCRAKDPDRPKELVLKKTFWEKREQAEKNIMTQRGLHLRLCRSIQVEGAFGLLKNDFGFRRFLTWGKANIRTELFLLALAFDLKKLWMKREQGRLQTRVSMKMTS
;
A
#
# COMPACT_ATOMS: atom_id res chain seq x y z
N MET A 1 -10.82 3.18 -4.86
CA MET A 1 -10.70 3.18 -3.38
C MET A 1 -9.41 3.87 -2.97
N VAL A 2 -9.42 4.68 -1.89
CA VAL A 2 -8.25 5.35 -1.31
C VAL A 2 -7.95 4.79 0.07
N ALA A 3 -6.70 4.39 0.35
CA ALA A 3 -6.31 3.86 1.65
C ALA A 3 -4.82 4.12 1.97
N ASP A 4 -4.46 3.98 3.25
CA ASP A 4 -3.09 4.09 3.72
C ASP A 4 -2.27 2.84 3.44
N ALA A 5 -0.97 2.96 3.68
CA ALA A 5 0.01 1.90 3.52
C ALA A 5 -0.30 0.62 4.35
N GLY A 6 -0.99 0.76 5.49
CA GLY A 6 -1.42 -0.38 6.30
C GLY A 6 -2.44 -1.31 5.63
N TYR A 7 -3.07 -0.84 4.56
CA TYR A 7 -4.03 -1.64 3.76
C TYR A 7 -3.38 -2.27 2.52
N GLU A 8 -2.07 -2.12 2.34
CA GLU A 8 -1.39 -2.74 1.22
C GLU A 8 -1.29 -4.25 1.41
N SER A 9 -2.00 -5.00 0.59
CA SER A 9 -1.90 -6.46 0.48
C SER A 9 -2.26 -6.90 -0.93
N LEU A 10 -1.80 -8.09 -1.33
CA LEU A 10 -2.21 -8.67 -2.60
C LEU A 10 -3.72 -8.89 -2.65
N GLU A 11 -4.30 -9.40 -1.57
CA GLU A 11 -5.73 -9.65 -1.44
C GLU A 11 -6.55 -8.37 -1.70
N ASN A 12 -6.16 -7.23 -1.10
CA ASN A 12 -6.84 -5.96 -1.33
C ASN A 12 -6.70 -5.47 -2.77
N TYR A 13 -5.54 -5.65 -3.40
CA TYR A 13 -5.34 -5.32 -4.81
C TYR A 13 -6.26 -6.16 -5.72
N LEU A 14 -6.29 -7.48 -5.51
CA LEU A 14 -7.13 -8.39 -6.26
C LEU A 14 -8.63 -8.12 -6.02
N TYR A 15 -9.02 -7.82 -4.78
CA TYR A 15 -10.38 -7.42 -4.45
C TYR A 15 -10.82 -6.18 -5.23
N LEU A 16 -10.00 -5.14 -5.27
CA LEU A 16 -10.32 -3.90 -5.99
C LEU A 16 -10.46 -4.14 -7.49
N GLU A 17 -9.57 -4.95 -8.06
CA GLU A 17 -9.62 -5.31 -9.47
C GLU A 17 -10.89 -6.07 -9.83
N ARG A 18 -11.26 -7.10 -9.05
CA ARG A 18 -12.50 -7.87 -9.24
C ARG A 18 -13.76 -6.98 -9.21
N ASN A 19 -13.72 -5.91 -8.41
CA ASN A 19 -14.84 -4.98 -8.29
C ASN A 19 -14.74 -3.78 -9.25
N GLY A 20 -13.83 -3.80 -10.23
CA GLY A 20 -13.64 -2.73 -11.21
C GLY A 20 -13.24 -1.39 -10.57
N GLN A 21 -12.64 -1.40 -9.38
CA GLN A 21 -12.30 -0.20 -8.64
C GLN A 21 -10.84 0.19 -8.86
N MET A 22 -10.60 1.46 -9.18
CA MET A 22 -9.24 1.99 -9.23
C MET A 22 -8.62 2.00 -7.84
N CYS A 23 -7.39 1.50 -7.77
CA CYS A 23 -6.60 1.42 -6.54
C CYS A 23 -5.79 2.71 -6.33
N PHE A 24 -5.98 3.35 -5.17
CA PHE A 24 -5.16 4.47 -4.67
C PHE A 24 -4.62 4.14 -3.27
N ILE A 25 -4.19 2.90 -3.06
CA ILE A 25 -3.53 2.48 -1.82
C ILE A 25 -2.07 2.96 -1.88
N LYS A 26 -1.62 3.63 -0.83
CA LYS A 26 -0.22 4.05 -0.72
C LYS A 26 0.67 2.83 -0.48
N PRO A 27 1.70 2.56 -1.31
CA PRO A 27 2.64 1.47 -1.05
C PRO A 27 3.34 1.58 0.30
N ALA A 28 3.54 0.47 1.00
CA ALA A 28 4.15 0.45 2.33
C ALA A 28 5.58 1.02 2.36
N ASN A 29 6.32 0.85 1.26
CA ASN A 29 7.68 1.36 1.12
C ASN A 29 7.78 2.75 0.46
N TYR A 30 6.64 3.42 0.19
CA TYR A 30 6.59 4.66 -0.58
C TYR A 30 7.47 5.78 -0.02
N GLU A 31 7.41 6.03 1.30
CA GLU A 31 8.26 7.03 1.95
C GLU A 31 9.71 6.53 2.11
N GLN A 32 9.87 5.25 2.41
CA GLN A 32 11.18 4.66 2.64
C GLN A 32 12.06 4.69 1.39
N LYS A 33 11.51 4.44 0.20
CA LYS A 33 12.22 4.49 -1.10
C LYS A 33 12.95 5.83 -1.31
N ARG A 34 12.41 6.93 -0.76
CA ARG A 34 12.95 8.28 -0.90
C ARG A 34 14.11 8.59 0.04
N THR A 35 14.32 7.74 1.04
CA THR A 35 15.39 7.95 2.03
C THR A 35 16.74 7.50 1.49
N ARG A 36 17.80 8.28 1.78
CA ARG A 36 19.19 7.91 1.43
C ARG A 36 19.59 6.54 2.01
N LYS A 37 19.08 6.21 3.19
CA LYS A 37 19.34 4.91 3.83
C LYS A 37 18.78 3.74 3.02
N PHE A 38 17.58 3.88 2.46
CA PHE A 38 16.98 2.85 1.62
C PHE A 38 17.72 2.72 0.29
N GLN A 39 18.04 3.84 -0.37
CA GLN A 39 18.73 3.87 -1.66
C GLN A 39 20.13 3.24 -1.60
N LYS A 40 20.81 3.29 -0.45
CA LYS A 40 22.10 2.62 -0.23
C LYS A 40 22.02 1.10 -0.04
N GLN A 41 20.83 0.52 0.07
CA GLN A 41 20.65 -0.92 0.28
C GLN A 41 20.73 -1.68 -1.05
N VAL A 42 21.94 -1.98 -1.48
CA VAL A 42 22.26 -2.61 -2.78
C VAL A 42 21.59 -3.97 -3.02
N GLY A 43 21.20 -4.68 -1.96
CA GLY A 43 20.56 -6.00 -2.06
C GLY A 43 19.04 -5.97 -2.28
N ARG A 44 18.43 -4.78 -2.32
CA ARG A 44 16.98 -4.63 -2.54
C ARG A 44 16.64 -4.58 -4.02
N ILE A 45 15.57 -5.27 -4.37
CA ILE A 45 15.06 -5.32 -5.75
C ILE A 45 14.64 -3.93 -6.25
N GLU A 46 14.09 -3.10 -5.38
CA GLU A 46 13.65 -1.75 -5.72
C GLU A 46 14.81 -0.80 -6.11
N ASN A 47 16.05 -1.18 -5.76
CA ASN A 47 17.27 -0.44 -6.10
C ASN A 47 18.03 -1.09 -7.26
N MET A 48 17.49 -2.12 -7.89
CA MET A 48 18.03 -2.77 -9.08
C MET A 48 17.28 -2.28 -10.32
N LYS A 49 18.00 -2.18 -11.43
CA LYS A 49 17.38 -1.82 -12.71
C LYS A 49 16.73 -3.07 -13.31
N TYR A 50 15.44 -3.00 -13.58
CA TYR A 50 14.73 -4.04 -14.31
C TYR A 50 14.80 -3.80 -15.81
N GLU A 51 15.08 -4.84 -16.59
CA GLU A 51 15.13 -4.83 -18.03
C GLU A 51 14.02 -5.75 -18.59
N PRO A 52 12.91 -5.15 -19.08
CA PRO A 52 11.72 -5.93 -19.48
C PRO A 52 11.97 -6.85 -20.67
N GLU A 53 12.86 -6.46 -21.59
CA GLU A 53 13.15 -7.23 -22.81
C GLU A 53 13.80 -8.60 -22.50
N GLU A 54 14.63 -8.64 -21.47
CA GLU A 54 15.34 -9.86 -21.04
C GLU A 54 14.72 -10.49 -19.77
N ASP A 55 13.69 -9.89 -19.21
CA ASP A 55 13.14 -10.25 -17.89
C ASP A 55 14.27 -10.46 -16.86
N SER A 56 15.14 -9.46 -16.72
CA SER A 56 16.34 -9.52 -15.90
C SER A 56 16.48 -8.30 -15.00
N PHE A 57 17.21 -8.45 -13.90
CA PHE A 57 17.59 -7.34 -13.02
C PHE A 57 19.09 -7.11 -13.07
N THR A 58 19.50 -5.85 -13.12
CA THR A 58 20.90 -5.46 -13.03
C THR A 58 21.22 -4.99 -11.63
N CYS A 59 22.18 -5.65 -10.95
CA CYS A 59 22.60 -5.29 -9.59
C CYS A 59 23.51 -4.05 -9.57
N ALA A 60 23.84 -3.53 -8.39
CA ALA A 60 24.67 -2.34 -8.21
C ALA A 60 26.11 -2.48 -8.78
N GLN A 61 26.57 -3.69 -9.07
CA GLN A 61 27.87 -3.97 -9.69
C GLN A 61 27.75 -4.30 -11.18
N GLY A 62 26.61 -4.04 -11.79
CA GLY A 62 26.37 -4.26 -13.23
C GLY A 62 26.15 -5.72 -13.61
N ARG A 63 26.12 -6.67 -12.67
CA ARG A 63 25.86 -8.09 -12.95
C ARG A 63 24.37 -8.33 -13.10
N LYS A 64 23.98 -9.24 -13.98
CA LYS A 64 22.58 -9.56 -14.27
C LYS A 64 22.06 -10.69 -13.39
N LEU A 65 20.81 -10.59 -13.00
CA LEU A 65 20.03 -11.63 -12.35
C LEU A 65 18.96 -12.07 -13.34
N TYR A 66 19.03 -13.32 -13.78
CA TYR A 66 18.12 -13.90 -14.75
C TYR A 66 17.02 -14.70 -14.06
N LEU A 67 15.87 -14.75 -14.71
CA LEU A 67 14.76 -15.61 -14.31
C LEU A 67 15.21 -17.09 -14.34
N ARG A 68 15.03 -17.80 -13.22
CA ARG A 68 15.32 -19.23 -13.09
C ARG A 68 14.06 -20.07 -13.04
N ARG A 69 13.05 -19.59 -12.37
CA ARG A 69 11.80 -20.30 -12.22
C ARG A 69 10.67 -19.30 -12.01
N GLU A 70 9.55 -19.56 -12.61
CA GLU A 70 8.29 -18.87 -12.35
C GLU A 70 7.26 -19.91 -11.96
N THR A 71 6.52 -19.63 -10.89
CA THR A 71 5.42 -20.47 -10.41
C THR A 71 4.16 -19.63 -10.38
N THR A 72 3.07 -20.19 -10.86
CA THR A 72 1.77 -19.55 -10.87
C THR A 72 0.81 -20.37 -10.02
N GLU A 73 0.13 -19.69 -9.11
CA GLU A 73 -0.86 -20.25 -8.21
C GLU A 73 -2.17 -19.52 -8.38
N VAL A 74 -3.29 -20.18 -8.07
CA VAL A 74 -4.61 -19.53 -8.04
C VAL A 74 -4.88 -19.07 -6.62
N GLN A 75 -5.02 -17.76 -6.42
CA GLN A 75 -5.42 -17.16 -5.17
C GLN A 75 -6.69 -16.32 -5.39
N ASP A 76 -7.75 -16.62 -4.64
CA ASP A 76 -9.05 -15.93 -4.75
C ASP A 76 -9.61 -15.88 -6.20
N GLY A 77 -9.38 -16.95 -6.97
CA GLY A 77 -9.83 -17.06 -8.37
C GLY A 77 -9.01 -16.27 -9.38
N GLN A 78 -7.85 -15.71 -8.98
CA GLN A 78 -6.92 -15.02 -9.87
C GLN A 78 -5.55 -15.69 -9.88
N LEU A 79 -4.86 -15.62 -11.02
CA LEU A 79 -3.52 -16.15 -11.19
C LEU A 79 -2.50 -15.21 -10.52
N VAL A 80 -1.73 -15.76 -9.59
CA VAL A 80 -0.66 -15.06 -8.88
C VAL A 80 0.66 -15.68 -9.27
N SER A 81 1.53 -14.86 -9.85
CA SER A 81 2.85 -15.29 -10.29
C SER A 81 3.94 -14.90 -9.28
N THR A 82 4.84 -15.85 -9.03
CA THR A 82 6.06 -15.67 -8.22
C THR A 82 7.26 -16.13 -9.02
N ALA A 83 8.23 -15.26 -9.19
CA ALA A 83 9.44 -15.50 -9.96
C ALA A 83 10.68 -15.55 -9.06
N LEU A 84 11.60 -16.47 -9.37
CA LEU A 84 12.91 -16.59 -8.76
C LEU A 84 13.94 -16.13 -9.76
N TYR A 85 14.65 -15.05 -9.43
CA TYR A 85 15.80 -14.56 -10.18
C TYR A 85 17.10 -14.92 -9.46
N ARG A 86 18.13 -15.25 -10.23
CA ARG A 86 19.44 -15.61 -9.70
C ARG A 86 20.53 -14.86 -10.44
N CYS A 87 21.46 -14.29 -9.68
CA CYS A 87 22.64 -13.65 -10.25
C CYS A 87 23.51 -14.67 -10.97
N GLU A 88 24.06 -14.29 -12.11
CA GLU A 88 24.96 -15.12 -12.90
C GLU A 88 26.21 -15.54 -12.11
N ASP A 89 26.82 -14.56 -11.42
CA ASP A 89 27.98 -14.77 -10.57
C ASP A 89 28.05 -13.71 -9.46
N CYS A 90 28.44 -14.12 -8.26
CA CYS A 90 28.67 -13.24 -7.12
C CYS A 90 30.07 -13.41 -6.52
N SER A 91 30.96 -14.17 -7.17
CA SER A 91 32.35 -14.37 -6.72
C SER A 91 33.13 -13.06 -6.74
N GLY A 92 33.92 -12.79 -5.71
CA GLY A 92 34.73 -11.58 -5.59
C GLY A 92 33.93 -10.26 -5.55
N CYS A 93 32.61 -10.31 -5.32
CA CYS A 93 31.77 -9.11 -5.32
C CYS A 93 31.99 -8.27 -4.05
N PRO A 94 32.44 -7.00 -4.15
CA PRO A 94 32.70 -6.15 -2.99
C PRO A 94 31.44 -5.82 -2.19
N CYS A 95 30.28 -5.85 -2.83
CA CYS A 95 28.98 -5.58 -2.18
C CYS A 95 28.32 -6.84 -1.61
N ARG A 96 28.96 -8.02 -1.69
CA ARG A 96 28.35 -9.29 -1.31
C ARG A 96 27.79 -9.29 0.10
N ALA A 97 28.56 -8.82 1.08
CA ALA A 97 28.14 -8.78 2.49
C ALA A 97 26.87 -7.96 2.74
N GLN A 98 26.65 -6.92 1.94
CA GLN A 98 25.47 -6.05 2.04
C GLN A 98 24.31 -6.52 1.16
N CYS A 99 24.63 -7.29 0.09
CA CYS A 99 23.65 -7.71 -0.92
C CYS A 99 23.07 -9.09 -0.64
N CYS A 100 23.93 -10.07 -0.27
CA CYS A 100 23.54 -11.47 -0.12
C CYS A 100 23.61 -11.90 1.35
N ARG A 101 22.50 -12.42 1.87
CA ARG A 101 22.42 -12.94 3.24
C ARG A 101 22.74 -14.44 3.34
N ALA A 102 23.03 -15.10 2.21
CA ALA A 102 23.41 -16.50 2.22
C ALA A 102 24.72 -16.70 3.00
N LYS A 103 24.74 -17.70 3.89
CA LYS A 103 25.94 -18.06 4.66
C LYS A 103 27.02 -18.68 3.78
N ASP A 104 26.60 -19.41 2.75
CA ASP A 104 27.48 -20.04 1.77
C ASP A 104 28.11 -18.98 0.84
N PRO A 105 29.44 -18.84 0.81
CA PRO A 105 30.12 -17.87 -0.02
C PRO A 105 29.96 -18.12 -1.53
N ASP A 106 29.73 -19.34 -1.94
CA ASP A 106 29.62 -19.71 -3.35
C ASP A 106 28.18 -19.57 -3.89
N ARG A 107 27.21 -19.45 -3.00
CA ARG A 107 25.82 -19.28 -3.40
C ARG A 107 25.56 -17.87 -3.95
N PRO A 108 25.19 -17.72 -5.22
CA PRO A 108 24.89 -16.41 -5.81
C PRO A 108 23.62 -15.80 -5.20
N LYS A 109 23.47 -14.50 -5.37
CA LYS A 109 22.27 -13.76 -4.95
C LYS A 109 21.03 -14.31 -5.65
N GLU A 110 20.03 -14.62 -4.86
CA GLU A 110 18.68 -14.98 -5.32
C GLU A 110 17.66 -13.94 -4.85
N LEU A 111 16.70 -13.64 -5.71
CA LEU A 111 15.56 -12.76 -5.44
C LEU A 111 14.28 -13.52 -5.73
N VAL A 112 13.40 -13.56 -4.75
CA VAL A 112 12.02 -14.04 -4.95
C VAL A 112 11.14 -12.82 -5.12
N LEU A 113 10.52 -12.69 -6.29
CA LEU A 113 9.63 -11.62 -6.65
C LEU A 113 8.21 -12.15 -6.82
N LYS A 114 7.28 -11.66 -6.05
CA LYS A 114 5.84 -11.83 -6.30
C LYS A 114 5.44 -10.88 -7.43
N LYS A 115 5.56 -11.32 -8.70
CA LYS A 115 5.34 -10.48 -9.91
C LYS A 115 3.99 -9.78 -9.86
N THR A 116 2.91 -10.52 -9.65
CA THR A 116 1.56 -9.96 -9.57
C THR A 116 1.45 -8.85 -8.51
N PHE A 117 2.01 -9.08 -7.32
CA PHE A 117 1.99 -8.05 -6.27
C PHE A 117 2.81 -6.82 -6.66
N TRP A 118 3.97 -7.01 -7.29
CA TRP A 118 4.80 -5.90 -7.76
C TRP A 118 4.08 -5.06 -8.80
N GLU A 119 3.52 -5.67 -9.82
CA GLU A 119 2.77 -4.98 -10.89
C GLU A 119 1.60 -4.15 -10.31
N LYS A 120 0.82 -4.75 -9.40
CA LYS A 120 -0.28 -4.06 -8.72
C LYS A 120 0.22 -2.90 -7.85
N ARG A 121 1.34 -3.08 -7.15
CA ARG A 121 1.99 -2.02 -6.38
C ARG A 121 2.46 -0.87 -7.26
N GLU A 122 3.11 -1.15 -8.38
CA GLU A 122 3.52 -0.12 -9.32
C GLU A 122 2.33 0.63 -9.91
N GLN A 123 1.28 -0.09 -10.27
CA GLN A 123 0.05 0.53 -10.74
C GLN A 123 -0.58 1.43 -9.67
N ALA A 124 -0.63 0.97 -8.43
CA ALA A 124 -1.13 1.76 -7.30
C ALA A 124 -0.26 3.02 -7.07
N GLU A 125 1.07 2.88 -7.17
CA GLU A 125 2.02 3.99 -7.05
C GLU A 125 1.82 5.03 -8.15
N LYS A 126 1.65 4.61 -9.40
CA LYS A 126 1.30 5.49 -10.53
C LYS A 126 -0.03 6.21 -10.27
N ASN A 127 -1.05 5.48 -9.83
CA ASN A 127 -2.37 6.06 -9.57
C ASN A 127 -2.35 7.14 -8.49
N ILE A 128 -1.64 6.93 -7.36
CA ILE A 128 -1.56 7.91 -6.28
C ILE A 128 -0.78 9.17 -6.66
N MET A 129 0.04 9.12 -7.71
CA MET A 129 0.80 10.27 -8.23
C MET A 129 0.02 11.08 -9.26
N THR A 130 -1.11 10.58 -9.78
CA THR A 130 -1.99 11.35 -10.65
C THR A 130 -2.62 12.52 -9.90
N GLN A 131 -3.06 13.56 -10.64
CA GLN A 131 -3.77 14.70 -10.05
C GLN A 131 -4.99 14.24 -9.24
N ARG A 132 -5.75 13.28 -9.78
CA ARG A 132 -6.88 12.65 -9.06
C ARG A 132 -6.43 11.94 -7.78
N GLY A 133 -5.33 11.19 -7.85
CA GLY A 133 -4.77 10.47 -6.70
C GLY A 133 -4.30 11.42 -5.59
N LEU A 134 -3.62 12.49 -5.95
CA LEU A 134 -3.19 13.54 -5.02
C LEU A 134 -4.39 14.20 -4.33
N HIS A 135 -5.42 14.58 -5.10
CA HIS A 135 -6.65 15.17 -4.57
C HIS A 135 -7.39 14.21 -3.62
N LEU A 136 -7.57 12.96 -4.02
CA LEU A 136 -8.26 11.95 -3.19
C LEU A 136 -7.52 11.67 -1.87
N ARG A 137 -6.19 11.63 -1.90
CA ARG A 137 -5.36 11.46 -0.69
C ARG A 137 -5.48 12.65 0.25
N LEU A 138 -5.46 13.87 -0.30
CA LEU A 138 -5.67 15.10 0.46
C LEU A 138 -7.04 15.11 1.13
N CYS A 139 -8.10 14.84 0.38
CA CYS A 139 -9.46 14.77 0.92
C CYS A 139 -9.59 13.74 2.05
N ARG A 140 -8.98 12.55 1.87
CA ARG A 140 -8.97 11.52 2.89
C ARG A 140 -8.24 11.98 4.16
N SER A 141 -7.07 12.59 4.04
CA SER A 141 -6.31 13.11 5.18
C SER A 141 -7.14 14.11 5.97
N ILE A 142 -7.71 15.10 5.30
CA ILE A 142 -8.55 16.12 5.95
C ILE A 142 -9.76 15.49 6.66
N GLN A 143 -10.45 14.55 6.01
CA GLN A 143 -11.64 13.91 6.59
C GLN A 143 -11.31 13.05 7.81
N VAL A 144 -10.26 12.24 7.73
CA VAL A 144 -9.87 11.33 8.80
C VAL A 144 -9.25 12.07 9.98
N GLU A 145 -8.31 12.97 9.73
CA GLU A 145 -7.64 13.75 10.78
C GLU A 145 -8.63 14.67 11.49
N GLY A 146 -9.54 15.33 10.74
CA GLY A 146 -10.60 16.15 11.32
C GLY A 146 -11.54 15.34 12.21
N ALA A 147 -11.97 14.16 11.77
CA ALA A 147 -12.83 13.28 12.58
C ALA A 147 -12.12 12.79 13.85
N PHE A 148 -10.89 12.29 13.71
CA PHE A 148 -10.11 11.84 14.87
C PHE A 148 -9.73 12.99 15.82
N GLY A 149 -9.47 14.18 15.29
CA GLY A 149 -9.24 15.37 16.10
C GLY A 149 -10.43 15.69 16.99
N LEU A 150 -11.65 15.72 16.44
CA LEU A 150 -12.88 15.92 17.19
C LEU A 150 -13.10 14.81 18.23
N LEU A 151 -12.93 13.54 17.86
CA LEU A 151 -13.11 12.43 18.77
C LEU A 151 -12.14 12.49 19.96
N LYS A 152 -10.87 12.80 19.72
CA LYS A 152 -9.84 12.85 20.76
C LYS A 152 -9.95 14.11 21.63
N ASN A 153 -10.19 15.26 21.04
CA ASN A 153 -10.14 16.54 21.73
C ASN A 153 -11.50 16.92 22.33
N ASP A 154 -12.58 16.82 21.52
CA ASP A 154 -13.90 17.28 21.96
C ASP A 154 -14.68 16.20 22.73
N PHE A 155 -14.54 14.92 22.34
CA PHE A 155 -15.19 13.81 23.05
C PHE A 155 -14.28 13.15 24.09
N GLY A 156 -13.02 13.56 24.19
CA GLY A 156 -12.06 12.98 25.12
C GLY A 156 -11.79 11.48 24.91
N PHE A 157 -12.10 10.96 23.71
CA PHE A 157 -11.94 9.55 23.41
C PHE A 157 -10.46 9.18 23.30
N ARG A 158 -9.94 8.48 24.31
CA ARG A 158 -8.53 8.07 24.35
C ARG A 158 -8.34 6.57 24.22
N ARG A 159 -9.30 5.76 24.67
CA ARG A 159 -9.26 4.29 24.64
C ARG A 159 -10.67 3.74 24.73
N PHE A 160 -10.84 2.50 24.26
CA PHE A 160 -12.07 1.75 24.47
C PHE A 160 -12.26 1.43 25.94
N LEU A 161 -13.50 1.51 26.40
CA LEU A 161 -13.91 1.19 27.77
C LEU A 161 -14.27 -0.28 27.91
N THR A 162 -14.60 -0.92 26.80
CA THR A 162 -15.07 -2.30 26.75
C THR A 162 -14.04 -3.24 26.11
N TRP A 163 -14.23 -4.55 26.30
CA TRP A 163 -13.37 -5.60 25.79
C TRP A 163 -14.16 -6.52 24.85
N GLY A 164 -13.45 -7.12 23.90
CA GLY A 164 -14.02 -8.03 22.92
C GLY A 164 -14.60 -7.33 21.69
N LYS A 165 -14.52 -8.02 20.55
CA LYS A 165 -14.82 -7.46 19.23
C LYS A 165 -16.26 -6.92 19.11
N ALA A 166 -17.23 -7.60 19.69
CA ALA A 166 -18.64 -7.19 19.66
C ALA A 166 -18.86 -5.88 20.44
N ASN A 167 -18.34 -5.80 21.68
CA ASN A 167 -18.51 -4.62 22.53
C ASN A 167 -17.76 -3.41 21.96
N ILE A 168 -16.53 -3.58 21.47
CA ILE A 168 -15.77 -2.53 20.81
C ILE A 168 -16.52 -2.00 19.58
N ARG A 169 -17.18 -2.89 18.81
CA ARG A 169 -18.00 -2.49 17.67
C ARG A 169 -19.20 -1.63 18.10
N THR A 170 -19.86 -2.00 19.19
CA THR A 170 -20.98 -1.22 19.74
C THR A 170 -20.50 0.15 20.22
N GLU A 171 -19.37 0.20 20.94
CA GLU A 171 -18.79 1.45 21.42
C GLU A 171 -18.40 2.38 20.25
N LEU A 172 -17.79 1.84 19.20
CA LEU A 172 -17.49 2.60 17.98
C LEU A 172 -18.75 3.12 17.30
N PHE A 173 -19.83 2.33 17.24
CA PHE A 173 -21.10 2.74 16.65
C PHE A 173 -21.72 3.90 17.43
N LEU A 174 -21.75 3.82 18.76
CA LEU A 174 -22.26 4.90 19.61
C LEU A 174 -21.43 6.17 19.48
N LEU A 175 -20.11 6.04 19.39
CA LEU A 175 -19.21 7.17 19.20
C LEU A 175 -19.42 7.83 17.83
N ALA A 176 -19.60 7.04 16.79
CA ALA A 176 -19.90 7.55 15.43
C ALA A 176 -21.25 8.28 15.40
N LEU A 177 -22.28 7.72 16.05
CA LEU A 177 -23.60 8.35 16.16
C LEU A 177 -23.52 9.69 16.89
N ALA A 178 -22.82 9.75 18.01
CA ALA A 178 -22.61 10.99 18.76
C ALA A 178 -21.87 12.05 17.93
N PHE A 179 -20.86 11.62 17.17
CA PHE A 179 -20.13 12.49 16.24
C PHE A 179 -21.05 13.07 15.16
N ASP A 180 -21.89 12.24 14.54
CA ASP A 180 -22.79 12.67 13.48
C ASP A 180 -23.89 13.62 14.01
N LEU A 181 -24.43 13.33 15.19
CA LEU A 181 -25.41 14.22 15.85
C LEU A 181 -24.78 15.58 16.18
N LYS A 182 -23.58 15.62 16.75
CA LYS A 182 -22.86 16.89 17.00
C LYS A 182 -22.65 17.66 15.70
N LYS A 183 -22.23 16.98 14.65
CA LYS A 183 -21.99 17.59 13.33
C LYS A 183 -23.27 18.14 12.70
N LEU A 184 -24.38 17.43 12.86
CA LEU A 184 -25.70 17.86 12.42
C LEU A 184 -26.15 19.12 13.18
N TRP A 185 -26.02 19.09 14.52
CA TRP A 185 -26.35 20.22 15.37
C TRP A 185 -25.54 21.48 15.01
N MET A 186 -24.21 21.34 14.87
CA MET A 186 -23.34 22.46 14.47
C MET A 186 -23.73 23.03 13.09
N LYS A 187 -24.09 22.19 12.14
CA LYS A 187 -24.57 22.66 10.81
C LYS A 187 -25.88 23.39 10.90
N ARG A 188 -26.78 22.95 11.79
CA ARG A 188 -28.07 23.63 12.05
C ARG A 188 -27.85 25.03 12.63
N GLU A 189 -27.03 25.14 13.68
CA GLU A 189 -26.67 26.42 14.30
C GLU A 189 -26.03 27.42 13.34
N GLN A 190 -25.22 26.90 12.42
CA GLN A 190 -24.52 27.73 11.40
C GLN A 190 -25.39 28.04 10.16
N GLY A 191 -26.66 27.64 10.13
CA GLY A 191 -27.53 27.81 8.98
C GLY A 191 -27.07 27.05 7.71
N ARG A 192 -26.19 26.07 7.85
CA ARG A 192 -25.58 25.30 6.74
C ARG A 192 -26.33 24.00 6.43
N LEU A 193 -27.54 23.81 6.95
CA LEU A 193 -28.39 22.69 6.57
C LEU A 193 -28.93 22.96 5.17
N GLN A 194 -28.17 22.65 4.15
CA GLN A 194 -28.70 22.60 2.79
C GLN A 194 -29.50 21.31 2.62
N THR A 195 -30.77 21.43 2.44
CA THR A 195 -31.71 20.40 1.99
C THR A 195 -31.43 20.06 0.51
N ARG A 196 -30.28 19.53 0.18
CA ARG A 196 -29.98 19.01 -1.15
C ARG A 196 -29.39 17.61 -1.06
N VAL A 197 -30.30 16.64 -0.95
CA VAL A 197 -30.11 15.34 -1.58
C VAL A 197 -30.65 15.50 -3.02
N SER A 198 -29.87 16.07 -3.91
CA SER A 198 -30.17 15.95 -5.34
C SER A 198 -29.59 14.60 -5.77
N MET A 199 -30.40 13.55 -5.67
CA MET A 199 -30.19 12.35 -6.50
C MET A 199 -30.36 12.80 -7.97
N LYS A 200 -29.24 13.03 -8.65
CA LYS A 200 -29.23 12.97 -10.10
C LYS A 200 -29.33 11.51 -10.49
N MET A 201 -30.54 11.02 -10.64
CA MET A 201 -30.80 9.87 -11.50
C MET A 201 -30.57 10.36 -12.93
N THR A 202 -29.42 10.01 -13.51
CA THR A 202 -29.22 10.07 -14.96
C THR A 202 -29.79 8.78 -15.55
N SER A 203 -30.89 8.97 -16.30
CA SER A 203 -31.41 8.01 -17.29
C SER A 203 -30.34 7.61 -18.30
#